data_076e16e8919f46c670a9138e36d751a1
#
_entry.id   076e16e8919f46c670a9138e36d751a1
#
_cell.length_a   1.000
_cell.length_b   1.000
_cell.length_c   1.000
_cell.angle_alpha   90.00
_cell.angle_beta   90.00
_cell.angle_gamma   90.00
#
_symmetry.space_group_name_H-M   'P 1'
#
loop_
_entity.id
_entity.type
_entity.pdbx_description
1 polymer ?
#
loop_
_entity_poly.entity_id
_entity_poly.type
_entity_poly.pdbx_seq_one_letter_code
_entity_poly.pdbx_strand_id
1 'polypeptide(L)'
;EGYEDMRSLYARALRETVAGEPARQGIGQDGDPGYSTAGVVADTLAAQISSLGEYGNAMQFIAAAGLLARSRNLFALGSRAAYPVSSHFVHVMSFLAGADRKVTLVGEMAGQGLDALQHAGRGDVLLAVGMSPYERTTIDVARQSARQGVGVVAITDSSVSPLTRIARETIIVTSNSQSFFRSMAPAFAAVEILAALTAVQSETNAAERVKQSEEQLAAFGIYWKPPR
;
A
#
# COMPACT_ATOMS: atom_id res chain seq x y z
N GLU A 1 -13.22 31.64 8.05
CA GLU A 1 -11.97 30.91 7.83
C GLU A 1 -12.34 29.48 7.42
N GLY A 2 -12.44 29.26 6.14
CA GLY A 2 -13.00 28.06 5.60
C GLY A 2 -12.02 27.30 4.70
N TYR A 3 -12.48 26.19 4.15
CA TYR A 3 -11.78 25.32 3.21
C TYR A 3 -11.16 26.10 2.02
N GLU A 4 -11.83 27.14 1.51
CA GLU A 4 -11.35 28.00 0.42
C GLU A 4 -10.10 28.82 0.80
N ASP A 5 -10.02 29.30 2.06
CA ASP A 5 -8.84 30.05 2.53
C ASP A 5 -7.64 29.11 2.68
N MET A 6 -7.87 27.91 3.19
CA MET A 6 -6.83 26.89 3.31
C MET A 6 -6.35 26.43 1.92
N ARG A 7 -7.27 26.26 0.97
CA ARG A 7 -6.98 25.92 -0.42
C ARG A 7 -6.14 26.99 -1.10
N SER A 8 -6.49 28.28 -0.91
CA SER A 8 -5.75 29.40 -1.49
C SER A 8 -4.36 29.56 -0.91
N LEU A 9 -4.19 29.37 0.41
CA LEU A 9 -2.90 29.36 1.10
C LEU A 9 -2.00 28.22 0.60
N TYR A 10 -2.58 27.02 0.42
CA TYR A 10 -1.83 25.87 -0.08
C TYR A 10 -1.43 26.02 -1.55
N ALA A 11 -2.31 26.54 -2.39
CA ALA A 11 -2.02 26.83 -3.79
C ALA A 11 -0.95 27.94 -3.95
N ARG A 12 -0.89 28.88 -3.00
CA ARG A 12 0.15 29.89 -2.93
C ARG A 12 1.48 29.30 -2.47
N ALA A 13 1.48 28.50 -1.39
CA ALA A 13 2.67 27.82 -0.89
C ALA A 13 3.26 26.87 -1.95
N LEU A 14 2.44 26.14 -2.70
CA LEU A 14 2.87 25.30 -3.81
C LEU A 14 3.57 26.11 -4.89
N ARG A 15 3.00 27.27 -5.29
CA ARG A 15 3.62 28.16 -6.26
C ARG A 15 4.95 28.74 -5.78
N GLU A 16 5.05 29.09 -4.50
CA GLU A 16 6.27 29.62 -3.89
C GLU A 16 7.37 28.55 -3.79
N THR A 17 7.01 27.30 -3.51
CA THR A 17 7.94 26.15 -3.46
C THR A 17 8.47 25.81 -4.86
N VAL A 18 7.61 25.78 -5.87
CA VAL A 18 7.99 25.54 -7.27
C VAL A 18 8.84 26.70 -7.84
N ALA A 19 8.55 27.94 -7.44
CA ALA A 19 9.32 29.10 -7.86
C ALA A 19 10.69 29.24 -7.17
N GLY A 20 10.88 28.61 -6.01
CA GLY A 20 12.11 28.66 -5.21
C GLY A 20 13.15 27.59 -5.53
N GLU A 21 12.80 26.55 -6.28
CA GLU A 21 13.79 25.56 -6.71
C GLU A 21 14.53 26.02 -7.99
N PRO A 22 15.88 25.91 -8.01
CA PRO A 22 16.63 26.22 -9.23
C PRO A 22 16.18 25.25 -10.34
N ALA A 23 15.65 25.81 -11.42
CA ALA A 23 15.26 25.06 -12.60
C ALA A 23 16.38 24.11 -12.99
N ARG A 24 16.15 22.79 -12.96
CA ARG A 24 17.07 21.81 -13.54
C ARG A 24 17.23 22.16 -15.02
N GLN A 25 18.42 22.70 -15.37
CA GLN A 25 18.81 22.95 -16.76
C GLN A 25 18.74 21.62 -17.51
N GLY A 26 17.76 21.47 -18.39
CA GLY A 26 17.86 20.38 -19.33
C GLY A 26 16.63 19.86 -20.03
N ILE A 27 15.38 20.29 -19.76
CA ILE A 27 14.24 19.83 -20.55
C ILE A 27 13.22 20.96 -20.72
N GLY A 28 13.08 21.44 -21.95
CA GLY A 28 11.95 22.23 -22.45
C GLY A 28 11.90 23.70 -22.04
N GLN A 29 11.99 24.60 -23.03
CA GLN A 29 11.86 26.04 -22.88
C GLN A 29 10.41 26.53 -22.73
N ASP A 30 9.48 25.72 -22.27
CA ASP A 30 8.10 26.16 -22.07
C ASP A 30 7.86 26.39 -20.58
N GLY A 31 7.86 27.66 -20.19
CA GLY A 31 7.59 28.14 -18.82
C GLY A 31 6.15 27.95 -18.38
N ASP A 32 5.52 26.83 -18.71
CA ASP A 32 4.19 26.46 -18.21
C ASP A 32 4.29 26.00 -16.74
N PRO A 33 3.66 26.71 -15.80
CA PRO A 33 3.64 26.33 -14.38
C PRO A 33 3.11 24.91 -14.15
N GLY A 34 2.24 24.42 -15.03
CA GLY A 34 1.71 23.04 -14.95
C GLY A 34 2.78 21.98 -15.21
N TYR A 35 3.67 22.22 -16.16
CA TYR A 35 4.77 21.31 -16.49
C TYR A 35 5.79 21.21 -15.35
N SER A 36 6.18 22.36 -14.76
CA SER A 36 7.11 22.39 -13.62
C SER A 36 6.50 21.69 -12.38
N THR A 37 5.22 21.89 -12.12
CA THR A 37 4.51 21.22 -11.01
C THR A 37 4.47 19.69 -11.20
N ALA A 38 4.19 19.21 -12.41
CA ALA A 38 4.18 17.79 -12.70
C ALA A 38 5.57 17.14 -12.45
N GLY A 39 6.64 17.82 -12.89
CA GLY A 39 8.02 17.38 -12.65
C GLY A 39 8.37 17.28 -11.17
N VAL A 40 8.06 18.32 -10.39
CA VAL A 40 8.33 18.33 -8.93
C VAL A 40 7.55 17.22 -8.21
N VAL A 41 6.29 17.03 -8.56
CA VAL A 41 5.48 15.94 -7.98
C VAL A 41 6.07 14.57 -8.32
N ALA A 42 6.42 14.34 -9.58
CA ALA A 42 7.00 13.08 -10.03
C ALA A 42 8.36 12.79 -9.35
N ASP A 43 9.24 13.78 -9.27
CA ASP A 43 10.55 13.65 -8.59
C ASP A 43 10.38 13.35 -7.09
N THR A 44 9.43 14.02 -6.44
CA THR A 44 9.13 13.78 -5.03
C THR A 44 8.67 12.33 -4.81
N LEU A 45 7.76 11.83 -5.64
CA LEU A 45 7.26 10.46 -5.55
C LEU A 45 8.37 9.45 -5.85
N ALA A 46 9.20 9.70 -6.84
CA ALA A 46 10.34 8.83 -7.17
C ALA A 46 11.33 8.72 -6.00
N ALA A 47 11.66 9.84 -5.35
CA ALA A 47 12.53 9.87 -4.18
C ALA A 47 11.93 9.08 -3.00
N GLN A 48 10.63 9.24 -2.73
CA GLN A 48 9.93 8.52 -1.67
C GLN A 48 9.89 7.00 -1.94
N ILE A 49 9.66 6.59 -3.16
CA ILE A 49 9.69 5.18 -3.54
C ILE A 49 11.11 4.62 -3.44
N SER A 50 12.12 5.36 -3.89
CA SER A 50 13.52 4.95 -3.80
C SER A 50 13.97 4.71 -2.35
N SER A 51 13.49 5.53 -1.41
CA SER A 51 13.83 5.37 0.02
C SER A 51 13.30 4.07 0.65
N LEU A 52 12.32 3.42 0.04
CA LEU A 52 11.86 2.11 0.49
C LEU A 52 12.93 1.01 0.34
N GLY A 53 13.86 1.17 -0.59
CA GLY A 53 14.98 0.25 -0.82
C GLY A 53 16.17 0.43 0.12
N GLU A 54 16.18 1.43 0.99
CA GLU A 54 17.24 1.64 1.97
C GLU A 54 17.35 0.48 2.96
N TYR A 55 18.57 0.21 3.43
CA TYR A 55 18.89 -1.00 4.23
C TYR A 55 17.93 -1.22 5.42
N GLY A 56 17.63 -0.17 6.19
CA GLY A 56 16.72 -0.26 7.34
C GLY A 56 15.31 -0.73 6.94
N ASN A 57 14.76 -0.15 5.87
CA ASN A 57 13.46 -0.53 5.33
C ASN A 57 13.50 -1.94 4.71
N ALA A 58 14.57 -2.27 3.98
CA ALA A 58 14.71 -3.58 3.34
C ALA A 58 14.60 -4.73 4.36
N MET A 59 15.21 -4.58 5.53
CA MET A 59 15.11 -5.59 6.60
C MET A 59 13.70 -5.76 7.12
N GLN A 60 12.95 -4.67 7.26
CA GLN A 60 11.53 -4.72 7.66
C GLN A 60 10.66 -5.41 6.58
N PHE A 61 10.91 -5.12 5.32
CA PHE A 61 10.24 -5.80 4.21
C PHE A 61 10.52 -7.30 4.21
N ILE A 62 11.76 -7.71 4.40
CA ILE A 62 12.15 -9.13 4.45
C ILE A 62 11.43 -9.85 5.60
N ALA A 63 11.40 -9.25 6.79
CA ALA A 63 10.73 -9.82 7.96
C ALA A 63 9.20 -9.91 7.73
N ALA A 64 8.58 -8.85 7.24
CA ALA A 64 7.16 -8.81 6.93
C ALA A 64 6.79 -9.85 5.85
N ALA A 65 7.55 -9.93 4.76
CA ALA A 65 7.33 -10.92 3.71
C ALA A 65 7.45 -12.36 4.24
N GLY A 66 8.36 -12.62 5.18
CA GLY A 66 8.48 -13.91 5.83
C GLY A 66 7.24 -14.30 6.65
N LEU A 67 6.59 -13.34 7.31
CA LEU A 67 5.30 -13.57 7.97
C LEU A 67 4.21 -13.88 6.95
N LEU A 68 4.14 -13.08 5.88
CA LEU A 68 3.17 -13.25 4.80
C LEU A 68 3.35 -14.61 4.10
N ALA A 69 4.57 -15.02 3.77
CA ALA A 69 4.85 -16.27 3.06
C ALA A 69 4.38 -17.51 3.85
N ARG A 70 4.56 -17.51 5.17
CA ARG A 70 4.19 -18.62 6.06
C ARG A 70 2.75 -18.57 6.58
N SER A 71 1.99 -17.55 6.24
CA SER A 71 0.62 -17.41 6.75
C SER A 71 -0.32 -18.45 6.16
N ARG A 72 -1.29 -18.90 6.95
CA ARG A 72 -2.36 -19.79 6.53
C ARG A 72 -3.39 -19.05 5.69
N ASN A 73 -3.86 -17.89 6.18
CA ASN A 73 -4.71 -16.96 5.45
C ASN A 73 -4.19 -15.55 5.56
N LEU A 74 -4.54 -14.72 4.59
CA LEU A 74 -4.19 -13.32 4.53
C LEU A 74 -5.45 -12.45 4.60
N PHE A 75 -5.35 -11.39 5.36
CA PHE A 75 -6.36 -10.35 5.44
C PHE A 75 -5.71 -9.01 5.12
N ALA A 76 -6.46 -8.10 4.53
CA ALA A 76 -6.01 -6.73 4.32
C ALA A 76 -7.08 -5.75 4.75
N LEU A 77 -6.67 -4.73 5.48
CA LEU A 77 -7.52 -3.70 6.06
C LEU A 77 -6.93 -2.32 5.82
N GLY A 78 -7.72 -1.44 5.30
CA GLY A 78 -7.43 -0.02 5.16
C GLY A 78 -8.71 0.71 4.80
N SER A 79 -8.89 1.89 5.38
CA SER A 79 -10.08 2.70 5.17
C SER A 79 -9.77 3.94 4.34
N ARG A 80 -10.77 4.50 3.65
CA ARG A 80 -10.66 5.73 2.86
C ARG A 80 -9.52 5.67 1.85
N ALA A 81 -8.54 6.56 1.93
CA ALA A 81 -7.38 6.59 1.01
C ALA A 81 -6.51 5.32 1.11
N ALA A 82 -6.51 4.61 2.23
CA ALA A 82 -5.78 3.36 2.40
C ALA A 82 -6.52 2.13 1.84
N TYR A 83 -7.85 2.22 1.59
CA TYR A 83 -8.63 1.12 1.04
C TYR A 83 -8.11 0.62 -0.32
N PRO A 84 -7.81 1.49 -1.31
CA PRO A 84 -7.25 1.04 -2.57
C PRO A 84 -5.92 0.29 -2.43
N VAL A 85 -5.07 0.68 -1.47
CA VAL A 85 -3.80 -0.02 -1.19
C VAL A 85 -4.06 -1.42 -0.65
N SER A 86 -5.00 -1.57 0.28
CA SER A 86 -5.40 -2.87 0.83
C SER A 86 -6.06 -3.76 -0.24
N SER A 87 -6.88 -3.18 -1.12
CA SER A 87 -7.47 -3.87 -2.26
C SER A 87 -6.42 -4.34 -3.25
N HIS A 88 -5.42 -3.51 -3.54
CA HIS A 88 -4.30 -3.87 -4.39
C HIS A 88 -3.47 -5.03 -3.80
N PHE A 89 -3.21 -5.00 -2.48
CA PHE A 89 -2.57 -6.11 -1.80
C PHE A 89 -3.35 -7.42 -1.98
N VAL A 90 -4.66 -7.40 -1.79
CA VAL A 90 -5.50 -8.59 -2.02
C VAL A 90 -5.39 -9.06 -3.45
N HIS A 91 -5.42 -8.15 -4.42
CA HIS A 91 -5.30 -8.48 -5.82
C HIS A 91 -3.98 -9.21 -6.12
N VAL A 92 -2.83 -8.62 -5.79
CA VAL A 92 -1.52 -9.20 -6.12
C VAL A 92 -1.23 -10.49 -5.32
N MET A 93 -1.65 -10.53 -4.05
CA MET A 93 -1.45 -11.72 -3.22
C MET A 93 -2.35 -12.89 -3.59
N SER A 94 -3.50 -12.63 -4.23
CA SER A 94 -4.39 -13.69 -4.73
C SER A 94 -3.73 -14.54 -5.82
N PHE A 95 -2.87 -13.97 -6.65
CA PHE A 95 -2.08 -14.73 -7.63
C PHE A 95 -1.05 -15.67 -6.96
N LEU A 96 -0.57 -15.33 -5.77
CA LEU A 96 0.42 -16.11 -5.02
C LEU A 96 -0.21 -17.11 -4.07
N ALA A 97 -1.48 -16.96 -3.74
CA ALA A 97 -2.14 -17.69 -2.66
C ALA A 97 -2.36 -19.18 -2.99
N GLY A 98 -2.69 -19.53 -4.24
CA GLY A 98 -3.12 -20.88 -4.60
C GLY A 98 -4.49 -21.24 -4.03
N ALA A 99 -4.92 -22.49 -4.22
CA ALA A 99 -6.27 -22.94 -3.90
C ALA A 99 -6.55 -23.01 -2.38
N ASP A 100 -5.52 -23.30 -1.59
CA ASP A 100 -5.68 -23.60 -0.15
C ASP A 100 -5.59 -22.39 0.76
N ARG A 101 -5.23 -21.24 0.21
CA ARG A 101 -4.97 -20.02 0.95
C ARG A 101 -5.95 -18.92 0.56
N LYS A 102 -6.68 -18.41 1.54
CA LYS A 102 -7.60 -17.29 1.32
C LYS A 102 -6.91 -15.96 1.51
N VAL A 103 -7.18 -15.02 0.60
CA VAL A 103 -6.80 -13.62 0.72
C VAL A 103 -8.08 -12.79 0.75
N THR A 104 -8.34 -12.13 1.87
CA THR A 104 -9.63 -11.48 2.13
C THR A 104 -9.44 -9.99 2.37
N LEU A 105 -10.16 -9.16 1.62
CA LEU A 105 -10.27 -7.74 1.88
C LEU A 105 -11.28 -7.51 3.00
N VAL A 106 -10.86 -6.83 4.05
CA VAL A 106 -11.73 -6.34 5.11
C VAL A 106 -12.15 -4.93 4.72
N GLY A 107 -13.38 -4.79 4.25
CA GLY A 107 -13.84 -3.57 3.58
C GLY A 107 -14.45 -2.52 4.49
N GLU A 108 -14.65 -1.32 3.92
CA GLU A 108 -15.36 -0.20 4.57
C GLU A 108 -16.86 -0.42 4.68
N MET A 109 -17.46 -1.23 3.82
CA MET A 109 -18.87 -1.56 3.89
C MET A 109 -19.11 -2.50 5.08
N ALA A 110 -20.06 -2.12 5.92
CA ALA A 110 -20.39 -2.81 7.18
C ALA A 110 -20.43 -4.34 7.00
N GLY A 111 -19.55 -5.05 7.69
CA GLY A 111 -19.50 -6.50 7.73
C GLY A 111 -18.65 -7.18 6.66
N GLN A 112 -18.26 -6.51 5.58
CA GLN A 112 -17.50 -7.18 4.53
C GLN A 112 -16.10 -7.63 5.02
N GLY A 113 -15.87 -8.92 5.05
CA GLY A 113 -14.62 -9.53 5.50
C GLY A 113 -14.41 -9.58 7.01
N LEU A 114 -15.19 -8.84 7.82
CA LEU A 114 -15.09 -8.87 9.29
C LEU A 114 -15.51 -10.23 9.84
N ASP A 115 -16.53 -10.87 9.28
CA ASP A 115 -16.97 -12.19 9.70
C ASP A 115 -15.87 -13.24 9.51
N ALA A 116 -15.14 -13.17 8.40
CA ALA A 116 -14.00 -14.04 8.17
C ALA A 116 -12.86 -13.78 9.17
N LEU A 117 -12.62 -12.51 9.51
CA LEU A 117 -11.58 -12.11 10.48
C LEU A 117 -11.93 -12.51 11.92
N GLN A 118 -13.22 -12.63 12.27
CA GLN A 118 -13.65 -13.15 13.60
C GLN A 118 -13.14 -14.57 13.87
N HIS A 119 -12.98 -15.38 12.84
CA HIS A 119 -12.50 -16.76 12.93
C HIS A 119 -10.99 -16.89 12.70
N ALA A 120 -10.31 -15.78 12.45
CA ALA A 120 -8.86 -15.76 12.26
C ALA A 120 -8.11 -15.90 13.59
N GLY A 121 -6.92 -16.47 13.54
CA GLY A 121 -6.11 -16.72 14.73
C GLY A 121 -4.63 -16.94 14.40
N ARG A 122 -3.98 -17.75 15.23
CA ARG A 122 -2.56 -18.08 15.04
C ARG A 122 -2.32 -18.69 13.65
N GLY A 123 -1.31 -18.22 12.98
CA GLY A 123 -0.97 -18.62 11.62
C GLY A 123 -1.63 -17.76 10.52
N ASP A 124 -2.60 -16.92 10.86
CA ASP A 124 -3.17 -15.94 9.94
C ASP A 124 -2.45 -14.60 10.07
N VAL A 125 -2.45 -13.80 9.01
CA VAL A 125 -1.80 -12.49 8.99
C VAL A 125 -2.76 -11.43 8.43
N LEU A 126 -2.80 -10.28 9.11
CA LEU A 126 -3.50 -9.08 8.70
C LEU A 126 -2.50 -8.01 8.24
N LEU A 127 -2.60 -7.57 7.00
CA LEU A 127 -2.00 -6.30 6.58
C LEU A 127 -2.95 -5.16 6.98
N ALA A 128 -2.49 -4.26 7.85
CA ALA A 128 -3.21 -3.05 8.23
C ALA A 128 -2.54 -1.82 7.63
N VAL A 129 -3.27 -1.08 6.80
CA VAL A 129 -2.77 0.15 6.16
C VAL A 129 -3.43 1.36 6.80
N GLY A 130 -2.63 2.28 7.33
CA GLY A 130 -3.16 3.48 7.98
C GLY A 130 -2.18 4.63 8.04
N MET A 131 -2.63 5.79 7.55
CA MET A 131 -1.90 7.05 7.54
C MET A 131 -2.61 8.08 8.41
N SER A 132 -1.85 9.06 8.93
CA SER A 132 -2.45 10.18 9.69
C SER A 132 -3.34 11.04 8.78
N PRO A 133 -4.55 11.46 9.25
CA PRO A 133 -5.21 11.11 10.50
C PRO A 133 -5.68 9.65 10.52
N TYR A 134 -5.28 8.91 11.57
CA TYR A 134 -5.55 7.46 11.65
C TYR A 134 -7.02 7.16 11.90
N GLU A 135 -7.58 6.27 11.11
CA GLU A 135 -8.95 5.79 11.28
C GLU A 135 -9.07 4.88 12.50
N ARG A 136 -10.02 5.21 13.39
CA ARG A 136 -10.27 4.47 14.63
C ARG A 136 -10.59 3.00 14.35
N THR A 137 -11.46 2.75 13.37
CA THR A 137 -11.87 1.40 13.00
C THR A 137 -10.68 0.53 12.60
N THR A 138 -9.77 1.07 11.78
CA THR A 138 -8.54 0.35 11.37
C THR A 138 -7.69 -0.04 12.59
N ILE A 139 -7.52 0.89 13.54
CA ILE A 139 -6.73 0.63 14.75
C ILE A 139 -7.41 -0.40 15.65
N ASP A 140 -8.72 -0.29 15.87
CA ASP A 140 -9.46 -1.17 16.77
C ASP A 140 -9.54 -2.59 16.21
N VAL A 141 -9.78 -2.76 14.91
CA VAL A 141 -9.77 -4.07 14.25
C VAL A 141 -8.38 -4.70 14.28
N ALA A 142 -7.33 -3.94 13.96
CA ALA A 142 -5.96 -4.46 14.03
C ALA A 142 -5.59 -4.91 15.46
N ARG A 143 -5.97 -4.11 16.47
CA ARG A 143 -5.73 -4.45 17.88
C ARG A 143 -6.47 -5.71 18.32
N GLN A 144 -7.73 -5.85 17.90
CA GLN A 144 -8.53 -7.03 18.21
C GLN A 144 -7.95 -8.28 17.53
N SER A 145 -7.56 -8.18 16.26
CA SER A 145 -6.91 -9.28 15.53
C SER A 145 -5.61 -9.73 16.20
N ALA A 146 -4.78 -8.80 16.66
CA ALA A 146 -3.56 -9.12 17.39
C ALA A 146 -3.85 -9.86 18.71
N ARG A 147 -4.92 -9.48 19.43
CA ARG A 147 -5.36 -10.18 20.67
C ARG A 147 -5.82 -11.61 20.39
N GLN A 148 -6.38 -11.88 19.22
CA GLN A 148 -6.77 -13.22 18.77
C GLN A 148 -5.57 -14.07 18.31
N GLY A 149 -4.36 -13.48 18.27
CA GLY A 149 -3.15 -14.15 17.84
C GLY A 149 -2.84 -14.04 16.35
N VAL A 150 -3.63 -13.26 15.59
CA VAL A 150 -3.34 -12.94 14.21
C VAL A 150 -2.05 -12.10 14.14
N GLY A 151 -1.13 -12.45 13.26
CA GLY A 151 0.05 -11.64 12.98
C GLY A 151 -0.34 -10.36 12.26
N VAL A 152 0.05 -9.20 12.78
CA VAL A 152 -0.23 -7.92 12.12
C VAL A 152 1.03 -7.39 11.47
N VAL A 153 0.94 -7.07 10.18
CA VAL A 153 1.91 -6.28 9.42
C VAL A 153 1.28 -4.91 9.17
N ALA A 154 2.00 -3.84 9.46
CA ALA A 154 1.50 -2.48 9.25
C ALA A 154 2.24 -1.77 8.11
N ILE A 155 1.50 -1.05 7.27
CA ILE A 155 2.04 0.03 6.42
C ILE A 155 1.51 1.35 6.97
N THR A 156 2.40 2.24 7.38
CA THR A 156 2.03 3.51 8.02
C THR A 156 3.04 4.62 7.72
N ASP A 157 2.69 5.86 8.04
CA ASP A 157 3.50 7.05 7.73
C ASP A 157 4.45 7.50 8.86
N SER A 158 4.42 6.82 10.02
CA SER A 158 5.20 7.28 11.16
C SER A 158 5.54 6.14 12.13
N SER A 159 6.74 6.21 12.70
CA SER A 159 7.18 5.32 13.79
C SER A 159 6.40 5.50 15.10
N VAL A 160 5.66 6.60 15.25
CA VAL A 160 4.78 6.84 16.40
C VAL A 160 3.31 6.54 16.09
N SER A 161 3.02 5.98 14.95
CA SER A 161 1.67 5.52 14.56
C SER A 161 1.09 4.55 15.60
N PRO A 162 -0.22 4.60 15.89
CA PRO A 162 -0.85 3.59 16.74
C PRO A 162 -0.67 2.16 16.23
N LEU A 163 -0.52 1.96 14.92
CA LEU A 163 -0.31 0.64 14.31
C LEU A 163 1.04 0.03 14.68
N THR A 164 2.09 0.85 14.88
CA THR A 164 3.43 0.33 15.21
C THR A 164 3.47 -0.39 16.55
N ARG A 165 2.57 -0.03 17.49
CA ARG A 165 2.46 -0.69 18.79
C ARG A 165 1.68 -1.99 18.76
N ILE A 166 1.01 -2.27 17.65
CA ILE A 166 0.14 -3.45 17.46
C ILE A 166 0.82 -4.45 16.56
N ALA A 167 1.50 -3.96 15.53
CA ALA A 167 2.10 -4.78 14.49
C ALA A 167 3.34 -5.54 14.98
N ARG A 168 3.55 -6.72 14.42
CA ARG A 168 4.81 -7.49 14.55
C ARG A 168 5.89 -6.87 13.68
N GLU A 169 5.51 -6.47 12.46
CA GLU A 169 6.39 -5.82 11.50
C GLU A 169 5.72 -4.56 10.99
N THR A 170 6.50 -3.51 10.86
CA THR A 170 6.01 -2.20 10.42
C THR A 170 6.86 -1.67 9.28
N ILE A 171 6.20 -1.32 8.19
CA ILE A 171 6.78 -0.62 7.05
C ILE A 171 6.37 0.83 7.13
N ILE A 172 7.36 1.71 7.24
CA ILE A 172 7.13 3.15 7.27
C ILE A 172 7.32 3.70 5.87
N VAL A 173 6.29 4.37 5.37
CA VAL A 173 6.29 5.02 4.06
C VAL A 173 6.13 6.52 4.21
N THR A 174 6.91 7.28 3.48
CA THR A 174 6.75 8.74 3.45
C THR A 174 5.55 9.08 2.59
N SER A 175 4.56 9.77 3.14
CA SER A 175 3.31 10.13 2.44
C SER A 175 3.19 11.63 2.16
N ASN A 176 4.27 12.39 2.31
CA ASN A 176 4.27 13.81 2.02
C ASN A 176 4.01 14.06 0.54
N SER A 177 3.24 15.09 0.23
CA SER A 177 2.91 15.43 -1.14
C SER A 177 2.97 16.94 -1.32
N GLN A 178 3.39 17.35 -2.51
CA GLN A 178 3.29 18.73 -3.00
C GLN A 178 1.84 19.09 -3.40
N SER A 179 0.91 18.14 -3.28
CA SER A 179 -0.50 18.36 -3.60
C SER A 179 -1.36 18.47 -2.32
N PHE A 180 -2.67 18.74 -2.50
CA PHE A 180 -3.63 18.83 -1.40
C PHE A 180 -3.85 17.51 -0.65
N PHE A 181 -3.50 16.39 -1.27
CA PHE A 181 -3.72 15.06 -0.72
C PHE A 181 -2.40 14.39 -0.43
N ARG A 182 -2.35 13.62 0.65
CA ARG A 182 -1.22 12.74 0.90
C ARG A 182 -1.09 11.72 -0.22
N SER A 183 0.14 11.46 -0.64
CA SER A 183 0.37 10.46 -1.66
C SER A 183 0.30 9.06 -1.07
N MET A 184 -0.43 8.17 -1.72
CA MET A 184 -0.45 6.74 -1.42
C MET A 184 0.51 5.95 -2.33
N ALA A 185 1.20 6.59 -3.27
CA ALA A 185 2.11 5.91 -4.19
C ALA A 185 3.21 5.11 -3.48
N PRO A 186 3.88 5.60 -2.41
CA PRO A 186 4.84 4.80 -1.68
C PRO A 186 4.21 3.60 -0.97
N ALA A 187 2.94 3.68 -0.55
CA ALA A 187 2.24 2.55 0.05
C ALA A 187 1.88 1.48 -0.98
N PHE A 188 1.52 1.87 -2.20
CA PHE A 188 1.38 0.93 -3.32
C PHE A 188 2.71 0.25 -3.66
N ALA A 189 3.79 1.02 -3.77
CA ALA A 189 5.12 0.45 -4.00
C ALA A 189 5.54 -0.51 -2.87
N ALA A 190 5.20 -0.21 -1.62
CA ALA A 190 5.44 -1.11 -0.50
C ALA A 190 4.69 -2.45 -0.66
N VAL A 191 3.47 -2.43 -1.16
CA VAL A 191 2.70 -3.66 -1.47
C VAL A 191 3.38 -4.47 -2.56
N GLU A 192 3.86 -3.83 -3.63
CA GLU A 192 4.59 -4.52 -4.70
C GLU A 192 5.88 -5.18 -4.19
N ILE A 193 6.66 -4.48 -3.37
CA ILE A 193 7.87 -5.01 -2.74
C ILE A 193 7.53 -6.20 -1.84
N LEU A 194 6.47 -6.09 -1.01
CA LEU A 194 6.02 -7.19 -0.15
C LEU A 194 5.61 -8.42 -0.97
N ALA A 195 4.86 -8.23 -2.06
CA ALA A 195 4.43 -9.32 -2.93
C ALA A 195 5.63 -10.02 -3.58
N ALA A 196 6.58 -9.26 -4.14
CA ALA A 196 7.78 -9.80 -4.74
C ALA A 196 8.62 -10.60 -3.73
N LEU A 197 8.88 -10.05 -2.53
CA LEU A 197 9.63 -10.74 -1.49
C LEU A 197 8.87 -11.95 -0.93
N THR A 198 7.55 -11.88 -0.82
CA THR A 198 6.71 -13.02 -0.39
C THR A 198 6.80 -14.15 -1.41
N ALA A 199 6.78 -13.84 -2.71
CA ALA A 199 6.95 -14.82 -3.77
C ALA A 199 8.31 -15.53 -3.68
N VAL A 200 9.40 -14.78 -3.43
CA VAL A 200 10.75 -15.33 -3.26
C VAL A 200 10.86 -16.21 -2.01
N GLN A 201 10.19 -15.84 -0.92
CA GLN A 201 10.25 -16.58 0.36
C GLN A 201 9.22 -17.72 0.47
N SER A 202 8.29 -17.81 -0.49
CA SER A 202 7.34 -18.93 -0.54
C SER A 202 8.06 -20.22 -0.98
N GLU A 203 7.76 -21.32 -0.31
CA GLU A 203 8.26 -22.65 -0.68
C GLU A 203 7.65 -23.16 -2.01
N THR A 204 6.61 -22.51 -2.47
CA THR A 204 5.88 -22.86 -3.69
C THR A 204 6.35 -22.06 -4.90
N ASN A 205 6.32 -22.70 -6.08
CA ASN A 205 6.69 -22.04 -7.33
C ASN A 205 5.67 -20.91 -7.67
N ALA A 206 6.02 -19.68 -7.27
CA ALA A 206 5.17 -18.51 -7.49
C ALA A 206 4.88 -18.27 -8.99
N ALA A 207 5.87 -18.50 -9.87
CA ALA A 207 5.72 -18.33 -11.31
C ALA A 207 4.66 -19.29 -11.88
N GLU A 208 4.64 -20.54 -11.43
CA GLU A 208 3.65 -21.50 -11.84
C GLU A 208 2.24 -21.14 -11.37
N ARG A 209 2.10 -20.62 -10.13
CA ARG A 209 0.81 -20.16 -9.63
C ARG A 209 0.26 -18.96 -10.39
N VAL A 210 1.12 -17.98 -10.70
CA VAL A 210 0.72 -16.82 -11.52
C VAL A 210 0.25 -17.32 -12.90
N LYS A 211 1.02 -18.20 -13.54
CA LYS A 211 0.65 -18.78 -14.84
C LYS A 211 -0.70 -19.50 -14.79
N GLN A 212 -0.93 -20.35 -13.79
CA GLN A 212 -2.21 -21.06 -13.62
C GLN A 212 -3.37 -20.08 -13.43
N SER A 213 -3.18 -19.03 -12.65
CA SER A 213 -4.19 -17.99 -12.47
C SER A 213 -4.51 -17.25 -13.77
N GLU A 214 -3.49 -16.88 -14.53
CA GLU A 214 -3.65 -16.24 -15.85
C GLU A 214 -4.38 -17.14 -16.85
N GLU A 215 -4.05 -18.45 -16.89
CA GLU A 215 -4.73 -19.43 -17.73
C GLU A 215 -6.22 -19.56 -17.37
N GLN A 216 -6.56 -19.57 -16.07
CA GLN A 216 -7.95 -19.60 -15.61
C GLN A 216 -8.70 -18.32 -16.01
N LEU A 217 -8.09 -17.14 -15.80
CA LEU A 217 -8.68 -15.86 -16.21
C LEU A 217 -8.89 -15.79 -17.73
N ALA A 218 -7.93 -16.31 -18.51
CA ALA A 218 -8.05 -16.38 -19.96
C ALA A 218 -9.20 -17.32 -20.39
N ALA A 219 -9.41 -18.43 -19.67
CA ALA A 219 -10.51 -19.37 -19.94
C ALA A 219 -11.88 -18.74 -19.67
N PHE A 220 -11.99 -17.82 -18.70
CA PHE A 220 -13.20 -17.01 -18.48
C PHE A 220 -13.42 -15.92 -19.52
N GLY A 221 -12.51 -15.73 -20.49
CA GLY A 221 -12.63 -14.72 -21.55
C GLY A 221 -12.47 -13.28 -21.06
N ILE A 222 -11.81 -13.06 -19.93
CA ILE A 222 -11.63 -11.74 -19.33
C ILE A 222 -10.73 -10.84 -20.18
N TYR A 223 -9.78 -11.43 -20.91
CA TYR A 223 -8.84 -10.67 -21.72
C TYR A 223 -9.44 -10.35 -23.10
N TRP A 224 -9.35 -9.08 -23.47
CA TRP A 224 -9.73 -8.65 -24.81
C TRP A 224 -8.83 -9.34 -25.85
N LYS A 225 -9.45 -9.88 -26.89
CA LYS A 225 -8.75 -10.42 -28.06
C LYS A 225 -9.13 -9.59 -29.29
N PRO A 226 -8.18 -9.19 -30.14
CA PRO A 226 -8.51 -8.49 -31.37
C PRO A 226 -9.44 -9.38 -32.24
N PRO A 227 -10.43 -8.77 -32.91
CA PRO A 227 -11.26 -9.50 -33.88
C PRO A 227 -10.34 -10.06 -34.97
N ARG A 228 -10.62 -11.29 -35.38
CA ARG A 228 -9.92 -11.96 -36.50
C ARG A 228 -10.32 -11.36 -37.82
#